data_e5a5e3a86234506b3a39c52563174e6c
#
_entry.id   e5a5e3a86234506b3a39c52563174e6c
#
_cell.length_a   1.000
_cell.length_b   1.000
_cell.length_c   1.000
_cell.angle_alpha   90.00
_cell.angle_beta   90.00
_cell.angle_gamma   90.00
#
_symmetry.space_group_name_H-M   'P 1'
#
loop_
_entity.id
_entity.type
_entity.pdbx_description
1 polymer ?
#
loop_
_entity_poly.entity_id
_entity_poly.type
_entity_poly.pdbx_seq_one_letter_code
_entity_poly.pdbx_strand_id
1 'polypeptide(L)'
;MSEPLLSIENVAVDLPTPRGVLRAVDGVDLRLEAGRTLGVVGESGCGKTMLSRAILQLLPRRAKLSGRVMLGGRDLARLPAEALRKLRGPELAVVFQDPMTSLNPVLTIGTQIVETLQVHLGMDGVAATKRGAELLAAVGIPAPEQRLRQYPHQLSGGMRQRVAIAIALSCEPKLLIADEPTTALDVTVQAQILDLLAREQQRRHMAMILITHDLGVVAEMADDVAVMYAGQIVERASVADLFARPEHPYTVGLLGSIPRLDATRERLPSIEGRR
;
A
#
# COMPACT_ATOMS: atom_id res chain seq x y z
N MET A 1 17.55 -20.03 5.66
CA MET A 1 16.70 -18.83 5.64
C MET A 1 16.45 -18.51 4.16
N SER A 2 15.21 -18.45 3.72
CA SER A 2 14.86 -18.06 2.36
C SER A 2 15.26 -16.60 2.12
N GLU A 3 15.67 -16.28 0.90
CA GLU A 3 15.92 -14.88 0.51
C GLU A 3 14.61 -14.09 0.55
N PRO A 4 14.56 -12.90 1.20
CA PRO A 4 13.33 -12.10 1.27
C PRO A 4 12.91 -11.64 -0.13
N LEU A 5 11.59 -11.57 -0.36
CA LEU A 5 11.05 -11.03 -1.61
C LEU A 5 11.41 -9.55 -1.78
N LEU A 6 11.26 -8.75 -0.70
CA LEU A 6 11.67 -7.34 -0.65
C LEU A 6 12.70 -7.15 0.45
N SER A 7 13.82 -6.48 0.11
CA SER A 7 14.80 -5.97 1.07
C SER A 7 15.06 -4.49 0.81
N ILE A 8 14.90 -3.68 1.85
CA ILE A 8 15.21 -2.25 1.86
C ILE A 8 16.42 -2.09 2.76
N GLU A 9 17.49 -1.48 2.27
CA GLU A 9 18.77 -1.38 2.93
C GLU A 9 19.23 0.06 3.00
N ASN A 10 19.23 0.63 4.21
CA ASN A 10 19.64 1.99 4.52
C ASN A 10 19.02 3.04 3.55
N VAL A 11 17.70 2.91 3.29
CA VAL A 11 17.02 3.80 2.35
C VAL A 11 16.77 5.14 3.00
N ALA A 12 17.22 6.21 2.32
CA ALA A 12 16.87 7.57 2.67
C ALA A 12 16.32 8.32 1.44
N VAL A 13 15.38 9.25 1.70
CA VAL A 13 14.76 10.11 0.69
C VAL A 13 14.86 11.56 1.13
N ASP A 14 15.60 12.34 0.37
CA ASP A 14 15.76 13.77 0.54
C ASP A 14 14.89 14.55 -0.45
N LEU A 15 14.08 15.46 0.05
CA LEU A 15 13.21 16.35 -0.73
C LEU A 15 13.72 17.78 -0.65
N PRO A 16 14.09 18.43 -1.76
CA PRO A 16 14.42 19.84 -1.77
C PRO A 16 13.15 20.67 -1.54
N THR A 17 13.19 21.55 -0.56
CA THR A 17 12.12 22.50 -0.24
C THR A 17 12.65 23.94 -0.27
N PRO A 18 11.78 24.95 -0.34
CA PRO A 18 12.22 26.35 -0.25
C PRO A 18 12.98 26.70 1.05
N ARG A 19 12.80 25.89 2.09
CA ARG A 19 13.44 26.10 3.42
C ARG A 19 14.67 25.21 3.63
N GLY A 20 15.13 24.46 2.62
CA GLY A 20 16.24 23.52 2.71
C GLY A 20 15.85 22.10 2.30
N VAL A 21 16.64 21.13 2.69
CA VAL A 21 16.39 19.72 2.39
C VAL A 21 15.58 19.09 3.53
N LEU A 22 14.42 18.53 3.19
CA LEU A 22 13.63 17.70 4.10
C LEU A 22 14.01 16.23 3.87
N ARG A 23 14.53 15.56 4.88
CA ARG A 23 14.75 14.12 4.89
C ARG A 23 13.45 13.42 5.29
N ALA A 24 12.71 12.98 4.28
CA ALA A 24 11.39 12.39 4.47
C ALA A 24 11.44 10.90 4.85
N VAL A 25 12.51 10.20 4.47
CA VAL A 25 12.87 8.84 4.90
C VAL A 25 14.33 8.86 5.28
N ASP A 26 14.70 8.28 6.41
CA ASP A 26 16.04 8.38 6.98
C ASP A 26 16.55 7.04 7.48
N GLY A 27 17.39 6.39 6.64
CA GLY A 27 18.10 5.16 7.00
C GLY A 27 17.20 3.96 7.29
N VAL A 28 16.14 3.78 6.50
CA VAL A 28 15.17 2.69 6.71
C VAL A 28 15.72 1.35 6.22
N ASP A 29 15.66 0.34 7.11
CA ASP A 29 15.93 -1.07 6.82
C ASP A 29 14.66 -1.89 7.04
N LEU A 30 14.21 -2.64 6.00
CA LEU A 30 13.04 -3.52 6.08
C LEU A 30 13.26 -4.78 5.24
N ARG A 31 12.64 -5.88 5.66
CA ARG A 31 12.59 -7.13 4.89
C ARG A 31 11.17 -7.68 4.90
N LEU A 32 10.76 -8.25 3.78
CA LEU A 32 9.44 -8.87 3.65
C LEU A 32 9.57 -10.17 2.85
N GLU A 33 9.10 -11.24 3.45
CA GLU A 33 9.03 -12.56 2.83
C GLU A 33 7.82 -12.67 1.90
N ALA A 34 7.88 -13.58 0.93
CA ALA A 34 6.72 -13.89 0.09
C ALA A 34 5.54 -14.41 0.94
N GLY A 35 4.33 -14.03 0.58
CA GLY A 35 3.12 -14.48 1.28
C GLY A 35 2.89 -13.85 2.65
N ARG A 36 3.73 -12.92 3.10
CA ARG A 36 3.56 -12.23 4.39
C ARG A 36 3.06 -10.79 4.20
N THR A 37 2.41 -10.29 5.24
CA THR A 37 1.94 -8.90 5.33
C THR A 37 2.75 -8.13 6.35
N LEU A 38 3.36 -7.01 5.91
CA LEU A 38 4.02 -6.04 6.78
C LEU A 38 3.13 -4.82 6.95
N GLY A 39 2.67 -4.54 8.16
CA GLY A 39 2.03 -3.28 8.52
C GLY A 39 3.08 -2.17 8.68
N VAL A 40 2.88 -1.02 8.06
CA VAL A 40 3.69 0.19 8.30
C VAL A 40 2.79 1.26 8.90
N VAL A 41 3.01 1.58 10.16
CA VAL A 41 2.16 2.48 10.94
C VAL A 41 2.92 3.72 11.42
N GLY A 42 2.19 4.76 11.76
CA GLY A 42 2.71 6.00 12.30
C GLY A 42 1.79 7.18 11.96
N GLU A 43 2.04 8.34 12.55
CA GLU A 43 1.25 9.55 12.31
C GLU A 43 1.32 10.03 10.85
N SER A 44 0.33 10.87 10.47
CA SER A 44 0.35 11.53 9.16
C SER A 44 1.61 12.38 9.01
N GLY A 45 2.27 12.28 7.85
CA GLY A 45 3.51 13.03 7.55
C GLY A 45 4.79 12.39 8.09
N CYS A 46 4.79 11.24 8.78
CA CYS A 46 6.01 10.59 9.27
C CYS A 46 6.88 9.93 8.17
N GLY A 47 6.43 9.89 6.90
CA GLY A 47 7.24 9.40 5.77
C GLY A 47 6.70 8.13 5.08
N LYS A 48 5.62 7.50 5.55
CA LYS A 48 5.07 6.22 5.02
C LYS A 48 4.84 6.24 3.50
N THR A 49 4.13 7.24 3.01
CA THR A 49 3.87 7.39 1.56
C THR A 49 5.16 7.66 0.77
N MET A 50 6.15 8.35 1.36
CA MET A 50 7.44 8.54 0.70
C MET A 50 8.25 7.25 0.64
N LEU A 51 8.18 6.41 1.67
CA LEU A 51 8.76 5.07 1.65
C LEU A 51 8.10 4.19 0.58
N SER A 52 6.76 4.18 0.50
CA SER A 52 6.00 3.51 -0.56
C SER A 52 6.46 3.96 -1.96
N ARG A 53 6.55 5.28 -2.19
CA ARG A 53 7.03 5.84 -3.46
C ARG A 53 8.49 5.49 -3.76
N ALA A 54 9.34 5.39 -2.75
CA ALA A 54 10.73 4.95 -2.90
C ALA A 54 10.80 3.49 -3.37
N ILE A 55 10.00 2.59 -2.78
CA ILE A 55 9.91 1.19 -3.22
C ILE A 55 9.41 1.11 -4.67
N LEU A 56 8.37 1.88 -5.01
CA LEU A 56 7.79 1.93 -6.35
C LEU A 56 8.68 2.65 -7.38
N GLN A 57 9.77 3.31 -6.96
CA GLN A 57 10.57 4.22 -7.80
C GLN A 57 9.71 5.32 -8.45
N LEU A 58 8.75 5.86 -7.68
CA LEU A 58 7.80 6.92 -8.09
C LEU A 58 8.00 8.21 -7.28
N LEU A 59 9.24 8.50 -6.95
CA LEU A 59 9.61 9.71 -6.22
C LEU A 59 9.41 10.98 -7.07
N PRO A 60 9.15 12.14 -6.46
CA PRO A 60 9.15 13.43 -7.15
C PRO A 60 10.47 13.67 -7.89
N ARG A 61 10.42 14.36 -9.04
CA ARG A 61 11.59 14.54 -9.93
C ARG A 61 12.86 15.10 -9.27
N ARG A 62 12.70 15.88 -8.20
CA ARG A 62 13.82 16.51 -7.47
C ARG A 62 14.23 15.74 -6.22
N ALA A 63 13.52 14.67 -5.87
CA ALA A 63 13.88 13.84 -4.73
C ALA A 63 15.18 13.08 -5.01
N LYS A 64 15.99 12.92 -3.97
CA LYS A 64 17.19 12.08 -4.01
C LYS A 64 16.94 10.83 -3.19
N LEU A 65 17.15 9.67 -3.81
CA LEU A 65 17.11 8.36 -3.16
C LEU A 65 18.54 7.90 -2.90
N SER A 66 18.80 7.42 -1.69
CA SER A 66 20.02 6.69 -1.33
C SER A 66 19.67 5.37 -0.67
N GLY A 67 20.65 4.47 -0.53
CA GLY A 67 20.41 3.10 -0.09
C GLY A 67 20.03 2.17 -1.24
N ARG A 68 19.46 1.01 -0.93
CA ARG A 68 19.07 -0.01 -1.92
C ARG A 68 17.64 -0.50 -1.68
N VAL A 69 16.92 -0.75 -2.78
CA VAL A 69 15.58 -1.37 -2.77
C VAL A 69 15.65 -2.61 -3.64
N MET A 70 15.72 -3.76 -3.01
CA MET A 70 15.87 -5.05 -3.67
C MET A 70 14.50 -5.76 -3.75
N LEU A 71 14.07 -6.14 -4.94
CA LEU A 71 12.88 -6.96 -5.17
C LEU A 71 13.27 -8.22 -5.97
N GLY A 72 13.11 -9.39 -5.37
CA GLY A 72 13.51 -10.66 -5.99
C GLY A 72 14.96 -10.64 -6.45
N GLY A 73 15.88 -10.16 -5.61
CA GLY A 73 17.33 -10.06 -5.90
C GLY A 73 17.73 -8.93 -6.85
N ARG A 74 16.82 -8.08 -7.32
CA ARG A 74 17.09 -6.97 -8.26
C ARG A 74 17.02 -5.63 -7.57
N ASP A 75 18.05 -4.79 -7.71
CA ASP A 75 18.07 -3.42 -7.20
C ASP A 75 17.21 -2.50 -8.09
N LEU A 76 16.02 -2.15 -7.61
CA LEU A 76 15.06 -1.34 -8.36
C LEU A 76 15.60 0.07 -8.68
N ALA A 77 16.44 0.63 -7.81
CA ALA A 77 16.99 1.97 -7.99
C ALA A 77 18.00 2.04 -9.16
N ARG A 78 18.56 0.89 -9.57
CA ARG A 78 19.54 0.79 -10.68
C ARG A 78 18.92 0.33 -11.98
N LEU A 79 17.65 -0.03 -12.01
CA LEU A 79 16.98 -0.48 -13.23
C LEU A 79 16.67 0.70 -14.16
N PRO A 80 16.85 0.51 -15.48
CA PRO A 80 16.37 1.49 -16.44
C PRO A 80 14.84 1.61 -16.42
N ALA A 81 14.31 2.78 -16.77
CA ALA A 81 12.87 3.09 -16.71
C ALA A 81 11.99 2.04 -17.40
N GLU A 82 12.44 1.51 -18.54
CA GLU A 82 11.71 0.49 -19.30
C GLU A 82 11.64 -0.86 -18.53
N ALA A 83 12.71 -1.25 -17.84
CA ALA A 83 12.72 -2.43 -17.00
C ALA A 83 11.79 -2.26 -15.79
N LEU A 84 11.80 -1.08 -15.13
CA LEU A 84 10.87 -0.74 -14.06
C LEU A 84 9.41 -0.77 -14.54
N ARG A 85 9.13 -0.26 -15.75
CA ARG A 85 7.78 -0.30 -16.33
C ARG A 85 7.28 -1.74 -16.48
N LYS A 86 8.13 -2.65 -16.94
CA LYS A 86 7.79 -4.08 -17.08
C LYS A 86 7.56 -4.80 -15.75
N LEU A 87 8.24 -4.37 -14.68
CA LEU A 87 8.06 -4.93 -13.34
C LEU A 87 6.77 -4.48 -12.67
N ARG A 88 6.37 -3.21 -12.90
CA ARG A 88 5.11 -2.69 -12.37
C ARG A 88 3.94 -3.39 -13.05
N GLY A 89 3.05 -3.94 -12.26
CA GLY A 89 1.96 -4.82 -12.65
C GLY A 89 2.26 -6.26 -12.27
N PRO A 90 3.14 -7.00 -12.99
CA PRO A 90 3.37 -8.42 -12.72
C PRO A 90 4.18 -8.72 -11.43
N GLU A 91 5.03 -7.81 -10.98
CA GLU A 91 5.84 -8.08 -9.79
C GLU A 91 5.56 -7.13 -8.64
N LEU A 92 5.20 -5.90 -8.96
CA LEU A 92 4.97 -4.84 -7.98
C LEU A 92 3.73 -4.05 -8.37
N ALA A 93 2.74 -3.99 -7.49
CA ALA A 93 1.54 -3.19 -7.68
C ALA A 93 1.25 -2.30 -6.47
N VAL A 94 0.40 -1.31 -6.66
CA VAL A 94 0.01 -0.36 -5.61
C VAL A 94 -1.48 -0.05 -5.68
N VAL A 95 -2.09 0.04 -4.51
CA VAL A 95 -3.38 0.68 -4.28
C VAL A 95 -3.11 1.98 -3.53
N PHE A 96 -3.38 3.12 -4.17
CA PHE A 96 -3.16 4.43 -3.58
C PHE A 96 -4.29 4.84 -2.63
N GLN A 97 -3.97 5.76 -1.74
CA GLN A 97 -4.85 6.31 -0.70
C GLN A 97 -6.17 6.88 -1.25
N ASP A 98 -6.11 7.60 -2.39
CA ASP A 98 -7.28 8.26 -2.96
C ASP A 98 -7.69 7.63 -4.30
N PRO A 99 -8.82 6.89 -4.32
CA PRO A 99 -9.32 6.28 -5.55
C PRO A 99 -9.81 7.32 -6.58
N MET A 100 -10.04 8.58 -6.17
CA MET A 100 -10.41 9.67 -7.08
C MET A 100 -9.26 10.10 -7.97
N THR A 101 -8.03 10.00 -7.46
CA THR A 101 -6.81 10.38 -8.19
C THR A 101 -6.14 9.19 -8.87
N SER A 102 -6.46 7.96 -8.46
CA SER A 102 -5.87 6.74 -9.03
C SER A 102 -6.54 6.29 -10.33
N LEU A 103 -7.81 6.63 -10.55
CA LEU A 103 -8.54 6.35 -11.80
C LEU A 103 -8.59 7.57 -12.70
N ASN A 104 -8.31 7.39 -13.99
CA ASN A 104 -8.43 8.46 -14.97
C ASN A 104 -9.92 8.78 -15.20
N PRO A 105 -10.39 10.01 -14.85
CA PRO A 105 -11.81 10.35 -14.90
C PRO A 105 -12.41 10.43 -16.31
N VAL A 106 -11.59 10.58 -17.36
CA VAL A 106 -12.02 10.69 -18.75
C VAL A 106 -11.98 9.37 -19.54
N LEU A 107 -11.53 8.29 -18.88
CA LEU A 107 -11.54 6.94 -19.46
C LEU A 107 -12.56 6.06 -18.76
N THR A 108 -13.18 5.13 -19.51
CA THR A 108 -14.06 4.14 -18.89
C THR A 108 -13.27 3.16 -18.02
N ILE A 109 -13.94 2.51 -17.08
CA ILE A 109 -13.34 1.47 -16.24
C ILE A 109 -12.76 0.36 -17.10
N GLY A 110 -13.50 -0.08 -18.13
CA GLY A 110 -13.05 -1.11 -19.06
C GLY A 110 -11.77 -0.74 -19.78
N THR A 111 -11.68 0.50 -20.30
CA THR A 111 -10.46 0.97 -20.97
C THR A 111 -9.24 0.85 -20.06
N GLN A 112 -9.34 1.28 -18.80
CA GLN A 112 -8.23 1.27 -17.87
C GLN A 112 -7.77 -0.15 -17.48
N ILE A 113 -8.72 -1.07 -17.30
CA ILE A 113 -8.40 -2.49 -17.00
C ILE A 113 -7.80 -3.17 -18.24
N VAL A 114 -8.43 -3.00 -19.41
CA VAL A 114 -8.01 -3.63 -20.67
C VAL A 114 -6.62 -3.18 -21.07
N GLU A 115 -6.32 -1.87 -20.98
CA GLU A 115 -4.99 -1.33 -21.27
C GLU A 115 -3.92 -2.00 -20.40
N THR A 116 -4.20 -2.16 -19.10
CA THR A 116 -3.26 -2.83 -18.18
C THR A 116 -2.98 -4.28 -18.60
N LEU A 117 -4.04 -5.04 -18.93
CA LEU A 117 -3.92 -6.43 -19.37
C LEU A 117 -3.19 -6.57 -20.71
N GLN A 118 -3.46 -5.67 -21.67
CA GLN A 118 -2.78 -5.65 -22.95
C GLN A 118 -1.31 -5.31 -22.82
N VAL A 119 -0.98 -4.26 -22.06
CA VAL A 119 0.41 -3.78 -21.92
C VAL A 119 1.29 -4.77 -21.17
N HIS A 120 0.78 -5.40 -20.12
CA HIS A 120 1.60 -6.25 -19.24
C HIS A 120 1.49 -7.75 -19.54
N LEU A 121 0.34 -8.21 -20.04
CA LEU A 121 0.10 -9.64 -20.31
C LEU A 121 -0.03 -9.96 -21.81
N GLY A 122 0.03 -8.94 -22.69
CA GLY A 122 -0.08 -9.14 -24.14
C GLY A 122 -1.43 -9.68 -24.60
N MET A 123 -2.50 -9.53 -23.79
CA MET A 123 -3.82 -10.05 -24.12
C MET A 123 -4.44 -9.29 -25.30
N ASP A 124 -5.17 -9.98 -26.16
CA ASP A 124 -6.00 -9.33 -27.17
C ASP A 124 -7.21 -8.61 -26.51
N GLY A 125 -7.82 -7.66 -27.24
CA GLY A 125 -8.87 -6.81 -26.69
C GLY A 125 -10.13 -7.56 -26.23
N VAL A 126 -10.48 -8.68 -26.89
CA VAL A 126 -11.67 -9.48 -26.53
C VAL A 126 -11.39 -10.26 -25.24
N ALA A 127 -10.25 -10.97 -25.17
CA ALA A 127 -9.83 -11.71 -23.99
C ALA A 127 -9.61 -10.76 -22.79
N ALA A 128 -8.98 -9.59 -23.01
CA ALA A 128 -8.76 -8.58 -21.95
C ALA A 128 -10.11 -8.02 -21.43
N THR A 129 -11.09 -7.77 -22.29
CA THR A 129 -12.43 -7.30 -21.87
C THR A 129 -13.15 -8.35 -21.02
N LYS A 130 -13.14 -9.62 -21.44
CA LYS A 130 -13.71 -10.73 -20.67
C LYS A 130 -13.00 -10.85 -19.31
N ARG A 131 -11.67 -10.85 -19.31
CA ARG A 131 -10.87 -10.90 -18.08
C ARG A 131 -11.15 -9.70 -17.16
N GLY A 132 -11.37 -8.52 -17.73
CA GLY A 132 -11.76 -7.32 -16.97
C GLY A 132 -13.09 -7.50 -16.23
N ALA A 133 -14.10 -8.10 -16.87
CA ALA A 133 -15.36 -8.42 -16.21
C ALA A 133 -15.17 -9.43 -15.05
N GLU A 134 -14.37 -10.48 -15.27
CA GLU A 134 -14.02 -11.47 -14.23
C GLU A 134 -13.31 -10.81 -13.04
N LEU A 135 -12.38 -9.89 -13.30
CA LEU A 135 -11.67 -9.14 -12.24
C LEU A 135 -12.63 -8.26 -11.43
N LEU A 136 -13.55 -7.56 -12.09
CA LEU A 136 -14.57 -6.76 -11.39
C LEU A 136 -15.51 -7.64 -10.55
N ALA A 137 -15.90 -8.80 -11.06
CA ALA A 137 -16.70 -9.76 -10.32
C ALA A 137 -15.96 -10.28 -9.08
N ALA A 138 -14.66 -10.62 -9.23
CA ALA A 138 -13.82 -11.13 -8.14
C ALA A 138 -13.69 -10.12 -6.97
N VAL A 139 -13.70 -8.82 -7.26
CA VAL A 139 -13.70 -7.78 -6.23
C VAL A 139 -15.12 -7.39 -5.75
N GLY A 140 -16.14 -8.13 -6.14
CA GLY A 140 -17.52 -7.94 -5.70
C GLY A 140 -18.22 -6.73 -6.32
N ILE A 141 -17.87 -6.34 -7.55
CA ILE A 141 -18.60 -5.33 -8.33
C ILE A 141 -19.82 -5.99 -9.00
N PRO A 142 -21.06 -5.54 -8.74
CA PRO A 142 -22.25 -6.07 -9.37
C PRO A 142 -22.37 -5.65 -10.84
N ALA A 143 -22.92 -6.52 -11.70
CA ALA A 143 -23.11 -6.29 -13.13
C ALA A 143 -21.81 -5.85 -13.86
N PRO A 144 -20.71 -6.62 -13.79
CA PRO A 144 -19.37 -6.18 -14.19
C PRO A 144 -19.30 -5.74 -15.64
N GLU A 145 -20.01 -6.38 -16.57
CA GLU A 145 -20.04 -6.00 -17.99
C GLU A 145 -20.62 -4.60 -18.22
N GLN A 146 -21.62 -4.22 -17.42
CA GLN A 146 -22.18 -2.86 -17.48
C GLN A 146 -21.20 -1.85 -16.89
N ARG A 147 -20.52 -2.21 -15.77
CA ARG A 147 -19.58 -1.35 -15.10
C ARG A 147 -18.33 -1.07 -15.93
N LEU A 148 -17.88 -2.00 -16.76
CA LEU A 148 -16.78 -1.74 -17.71
C LEU A 148 -17.04 -0.54 -18.62
N ARG A 149 -18.30 -0.25 -18.96
CA ARG A 149 -18.68 0.88 -19.82
C ARG A 149 -18.84 2.21 -19.10
N GLN A 150 -18.80 2.19 -17.78
CA GLN A 150 -18.97 3.38 -16.94
C GLN A 150 -17.64 4.12 -16.73
N TYR A 151 -17.76 5.40 -16.40
CA TYR A 151 -16.67 6.26 -15.99
C TYR A 151 -16.55 6.26 -14.46
N PRO A 152 -15.38 6.59 -13.90
CA PRO A 152 -15.16 6.62 -12.44
C PRO A 152 -16.19 7.45 -11.67
N HIS A 153 -16.60 8.60 -12.20
CA HIS A 153 -17.58 9.49 -11.55
C HIS A 153 -18.98 8.89 -11.41
N GLN A 154 -19.30 7.83 -12.16
CA GLN A 154 -20.59 7.12 -12.11
C GLN A 154 -20.61 6.01 -11.05
N LEU A 155 -19.49 5.79 -10.33
CA LEU A 155 -19.33 4.78 -9.30
C LEU A 155 -19.30 5.42 -7.89
N SER A 156 -19.77 4.69 -6.88
CA SER A 156 -19.56 5.09 -5.47
C SER A 156 -18.08 5.02 -5.08
N GLY A 157 -17.70 5.66 -3.96
CA GLY A 157 -16.33 5.63 -3.45
C GLY A 157 -15.80 4.21 -3.25
N GLY A 158 -16.56 3.37 -2.58
CA GLY A 158 -16.21 1.95 -2.37
C GLY A 158 -16.10 1.15 -3.67
N MET A 159 -16.96 1.43 -4.67
CA MET A 159 -16.85 0.79 -5.99
C MET A 159 -15.57 1.24 -6.72
N ARG A 160 -15.23 2.52 -6.67
CA ARG A 160 -13.96 3.04 -7.25
C ARG A 160 -12.75 2.37 -6.61
N GLN A 161 -12.77 2.21 -5.28
CA GLN A 161 -11.69 1.52 -4.56
C GLN A 161 -11.57 0.05 -4.99
N ARG A 162 -12.69 -0.67 -5.12
CA ARG A 162 -12.69 -2.04 -5.64
C ARG A 162 -12.16 -2.14 -7.07
N VAL A 163 -12.48 -1.17 -7.92
CA VAL A 163 -11.91 -1.07 -9.28
C VAL A 163 -10.40 -0.84 -9.24
N ALA A 164 -9.91 0.07 -8.39
CA ALA A 164 -8.47 0.31 -8.22
C ALA A 164 -7.74 -0.96 -7.75
N ILE A 165 -8.33 -1.71 -6.81
CA ILE A 165 -7.82 -3.01 -6.37
C ILE A 165 -7.83 -4.02 -7.52
N ALA A 166 -8.92 -4.10 -8.31
CA ALA A 166 -8.99 -5.00 -9.47
C ALA A 166 -7.88 -4.71 -10.49
N ILE A 167 -7.60 -3.44 -10.77
CA ILE A 167 -6.50 -3.02 -11.65
C ILE A 167 -5.15 -3.42 -11.04
N ALA A 168 -4.91 -3.13 -9.77
CA ALA A 168 -3.67 -3.48 -9.09
C ALA A 168 -3.40 -4.99 -9.10
N LEU A 169 -4.45 -5.80 -8.93
CA LEU A 169 -4.36 -7.27 -8.91
C LEU A 169 -4.45 -7.93 -10.30
N SER A 170 -4.70 -7.17 -11.36
CA SER A 170 -4.98 -7.70 -12.70
C SER A 170 -3.83 -8.52 -13.30
N CYS A 171 -2.58 -8.14 -12.98
CA CYS A 171 -1.37 -8.82 -13.44
C CYS A 171 -0.79 -9.80 -12.43
N GLU A 172 -1.52 -10.14 -11.36
CA GLU A 172 -1.12 -11.10 -10.33
C GLU A 172 0.25 -10.76 -9.68
N PRO A 173 0.39 -9.57 -9.06
CA PRO A 173 1.66 -9.09 -8.53
C PRO A 173 2.20 -9.99 -7.43
N LYS A 174 3.54 -10.05 -7.30
CA LYS A 174 4.21 -10.73 -6.17
C LYS A 174 4.18 -9.88 -4.90
N LEU A 175 4.22 -8.55 -5.06
CA LEU A 175 4.15 -7.57 -3.96
C LEU A 175 3.07 -6.53 -4.24
N LEU A 176 2.15 -6.36 -3.30
CA LEU A 176 1.18 -5.28 -3.28
C LEU A 176 1.53 -4.27 -2.18
N ILE A 177 1.56 -3.00 -2.53
CA ILE A 177 1.59 -1.91 -1.56
C ILE A 177 0.18 -1.32 -1.47
N ALA A 178 -0.46 -1.42 -0.31
CA ALA A 178 -1.75 -0.83 -0.02
C ALA A 178 -1.53 0.41 0.86
N ASP A 179 -1.50 1.60 0.24
CA ASP A 179 -1.24 2.87 0.93
C ASP A 179 -2.56 3.50 1.36
N GLU A 180 -2.93 3.32 2.62
CA GLU A 180 -4.19 3.75 3.23
C GLU A 180 -5.44 3.35 2.40
N PRO A 181 -5.63 2.06 2.08
CA PRO A 181 -6.59 1.61 1.07
C PRO A 181 -8.07 1.83 1.46
N THR A 182 -8.34 2.23 2.69
CA THR A 182 -9.69 2.41 3.23
C THR A 182 -9.98 3.83 3.71
N THR A 183 -9.05 4.75 3.55
CA THR A 183 -9.25 6.16 3.93
C THR A 183 -10.45 6.77 3.21
N ALA A 184 -11.27 7.53 3.93
CA ALA A 184 -12.50 8.18 3.46
C ALA A 184 -13.64 7.23 3.04
N LEU A 185 -13.60 5.97 3.47
CA LEU A 185 -14.71 5.01 3.32
C LEU A 185 -15.47 4.85 4.65
N ASP A 186 -16.75 4.50 4.56
CA ASP A 186 -17.51 4.12 5.75
C ASP A 186 -17.02 2.78 6.33
N VAL A 187 -17.26 2.55 7.62
CA VAL A 187 -16.74 1.40 8.38
C VAL A 187 -17.11 0.05 7.73
N THR A 188 -18.33 -0.05 7.18
CA THR A 188 -18.80 -1.30 6.55
C THR A 188 -18.04 -1.57 5.25
N VAL A 189 -17.86 -0.56 4.42
CA VAL A 189 -17.09 -0.67 3.17
C VAL A 189 -15.60 -0.90 3.48
N GLN A 190 -15.07 -0.24 4.52
CA GLN A 190 -13.70 -0.48 4.99
C GLN A 190 -13.47 -1.96 5.32
N ALA A 191 -14.30 -2.56 6.16
CA ALA A 191 -14.19 -3.98 6.52
C ALA A 191 -14.24 -4.89 5.28
N GLN A 192 -15.14 -4.60 4.33
CA GLN A 192 -15.25 -5.37 3.08
C GLN A 192 -14.01 -5.24 2.18
N ILE A 193 -13.37 -4.08 2.13
CA ILE A 193 -12.12 -3.87 1.37
C ILE A 193 -10.95 -4.62 2.01
N LEU A 194 -10.83 -4.57 3.33
CA LEU A 194 -9.77 -5.27 4.07
C LEU A 194 -9.90 -6.79 3.92
N ASP A 195 -11.11 -7.33 4.07
CA ASP A 195 -11.39 -8.76 3.85
C ASP A 195 -11.11 -9.18 2.39
N LEU A 196 -11.44 -8.33 1.42
CA LEU A 196 -11.07 -8.57 0.02
C LEU A 196 -9.54 -8.66 -0.14
N LEU A 197 -8.77 -7.71 0.40
CA LEU A 197 -7.31 -7.70 0.31
C LEU A 197 -6.69 -8.92 1.00
N ALA A 198 -7.19 -9.30 2.18
CA ALA A 198 -6.74 -10.48 2.92
C ALA A 198 -6.96 -11.77 2.11
N ARG A 199 -8.17 -11.95 1.56
CA ARG A 199 -8.48 -13.12 0.71
C ARG A 199 -7.60 -13.19 -0.53
N GLU A 200 -7.40 -12.07 -1.23
CA GLU A 200 -6.56 -12.06 -2.44
C GLU A 200 -5.09 -12.28 -2.11
N GLN A 201 -4.60 -11.76 -0.98
CA GLN A 201 -3.24 -11.98 -0.48
C GLN A 201 -3.00 -13.48 -0.21
N GLN A 202 -3.90 -14.13 0.53
CA GLN A 202 -3.80 -15.56 0.84
C GLN A 202 -3.91 -16.43 -0.41
N ARG A 203 -4.92 -16.18 -1.26
CA ARG A 203 -5.19 -16.94 -2.48
C ARG A 203 -4.01 -16.95 -3.45
N ARG A 204 -3.30 -15.83 -3.55
CA ARG A 204 -2.18 -15.63 -4.48
C ARG A 204 -0.80 -15.85 -3.84
N HIS A 205 -0.76 -16.10 -2.54
CA HIS A 205 0.49 -16.12 -1.76
C HIS A 205 1.35 -14.87 -2.00
N MET A 206 0.68 -13.74 -2.11
CA MET A 206 1.27 -12.44 -2.43
C MET A 206 1.83 -11.78 -1.17
N ALA A 207 3.00 -11.16 -1.25
CA ALA A 207 3.47 -10.30 -0.17
C ALA A 207 2.70 -8.98 -0.18
N MET A 208 2.44 -8.40 1.00
CA MET A 208 1.73 -7.14 1.10
C MET A 208 2.42 -6.18 2.09
N ILE A 209 2.57 -4.92 1.69
CA ILE A 209 2.84 -3.81 2.62
C ILE A 209 1.54 -3.06 2.81
N LEU A 210 1.03 -3.07 4.04
CA LEU A 210 -0.18 -2.36 4.43
C LEU A 210 0.20 -1.09 5.19
N ILE A 211 0.05 0.05 4.55
CA ILE A 211 0.30 1.35 5.18
C ILE A 211 -1.04 1.86 5.72
N THR A 212 -1.10 2.14 7.00
CA THR A 212 -2.28 2.69 7.66
C THR A 212 -1.90 3.42 8.95
N HIS A 213 -2.78 4.27 9.42
CA HIS A 213 -2.72 4.86 10.77
C HIS A 213 -3.63 4.11 11.77
N ASP A 214 -4.39 3.13 11.30
CA ASP A 214 -5.29 2.31 12.12
C ASP A 214 -4.60 1.03 12.58
N LEU A 215 -4.23 1.00 13.87
CA LEU A 215 -3.59 -0.15 14.50
C LEU A 215 -4.52 -1.35 14.65
N GLY A 216 -5.83 -1.14 14.68
CA GLY A 216 -6.82 -2.24 14.67
C GLY A 216 -6.77 -3.03 13.38
N VAL A 217 -6.68 -2.33 12.24
CA VAL A 217 -6.50 -2.94 10.92
C VAL A 217 -5.19 -3.73 10.84
N VAL A 218 -4.11 -3.19 11.40
CA VAL A 218 -2.81 -3.88 11.42
C VAL A 218 -2.87 -5.13 12.29
N ALA A 219 -3.52 -5.06 13.45
CA ALA A 219 -3.67 -6.21 14.35
C ALA A 219 -4.40 -7.39 13.69
N GLU A 220 -5.32 -7.09 12.76
CA GLU A 220 -6.12 -8.10 12.05
C GLU A 220 -5.40 -8.66 10.82
N MET A 221 -4.65 -7.82 10.08
CA MET A 221 -4.17 -8.16 8.75
C MET A 221 -2.68 -8.43 8.63
N ALA A 222 -1.85 -7.90 9.56
CA ALA A 222 -0.41 -7.97 9.42
C ALA A 222 0.21 -9.13 10.22
N ASP A 223 1.32 -9.66 9.71
CA ASP A 223 2.17 -10.61 10.42
C ASP A 223 3.19 -9.87 11.28
N ASP A 224 3.83 -8.87 10.69
CA ASP A 224 4.84 -8.02 11.31
C ASP A 224 4.43 -6.55 11.19
N VAL A 225 4.91 -5.72 12.11
CA VAL A 225 4.66 -4.28 12.11
C VAL A 225 5.97 -3.52 12.17
N ALA A 226 6.07 -2.47 11.36
CA ALA A 226 7.11 -1.46 11.42
C ALA A 226 6.48 -0.12 11.82
N VAL A 227 6.86 0.41 12.96
CA VAL A 227 6.41 1.72 13.46
C VAL A 227 7.34 2.80 12.93
N MET A 228 6.79 3.75 12.19
CA MET A 228 7.53 4.82 11.56
C MET A 228 7.29 6.15 12.26
N TYR A 229 8.36 6.84 12.65
CA TYR A 229 8.35 8.16 13.25
C TYR A 229 9.44 9.04 12.65
N ALA A 230 9.12 10.27 12.24
CA ALA A 230 10.05 11.25 11.70
C ALA A 230 11.02 10.70 10.63
N GLY A 231 10.52 9.86 9.70
CA GLY A 231 11.29 9.28 8.61
C GLY A 231 12.03 7.97 8.95
N GLN A 232 12.05 7.54 10.19
CA GLN A 232 12.77 6.36 10.67
C GLN A 232 11.82 5.24 11.12
N ILE A 233 12.25 3.98 11.00
CA ILE A 233 11.59 2.87 11.69
C ILE A 233 12.14 2.81 13.11
N VAL A 234 11.28 3.15 14.07
CA VAL A 234 11.66 3.22 15.49
C VAL A 234 11.44 1.90 16.23
N GLU A 235 10.55 1.06 15.72
CA GLU A 235 10.29 -0.28 16.27
C GLU A 235 9.81 -1.21 15.17
N ARG A 236 10.23 -2.48 15.22
CA ARG A 236 9.75 -3.55 14.37
C ARG A 236 9.61 -4.83 15.17
N ALA A 237 8.42 -5.43 15.13
CA ALA A 237 8.13 -6.67 15.84
C ALA A 237 7.04 -7.47 15.11
N SER A 238 6.79 -8.70 15.54
CA SER A 238 5.53 -9.37 15.19
C SER A 238 4.34 -8.59 15.75
N VAL A 239 3.18 -8.71 15.12
CA VAL A 239 1.94 -8.06 15.64
C VAL A 239 1.73 -8.43 17.11
N ALA A 240 1.85 -9.72 17.46
CA ALA A 240 1.63 -10.20 18.82
C ALA A 240 2.59 -9.55 19.83
N ASP A 241 3.88 -9.44 19.49
CA ASP A 241 4.88 -8.84 20.38
C ASP A 241 4.68 -7.33 20.51
N LEU A 242 4.41 -6.62 19.42
CA LEU A 242 4.19 -5.17 19.44
C LEU A 242 3.02 -4.77 20.35
N PHE A 243 1.90 -5.52 20.28
CA PHE A 243 0.73 -5.23 21.12
C PHE A 243 0.88 -5.70 22.57
N ALA A 244 1.64 -6.77 22.81
CA ALA A 244 1.86 -7.29 24.17
C ALA A 244 2.95 -6.51 24.92
N ARG A 245 4.02 -6.10 24.24
CA ARG A 245 5.22 -5.53 24.86
C ARG A 245 5.88 -4.49 23.94
N PRO A 246 5.21 -3.33 23.69
CA PRO A 246 5.83 -2.26 22.93
C PRO A 246 7.07 -1.73 23.68
N GLU A 247 8.19 -1.58 22.97
CA GLU A 247 9.47 -1.20 23.58
C GLU A 247 9.74 0.31 23.40
N HIS A 248 9.41 0.88 22.25
CA HIS A 248 9.70 2.29 21.97
C HIS A 248 8.63 3.22 22.58
N PRO A 249 9.00 4.32 23.26
CA PRO A 249 8.05 5.23 23.89
C PRO A 249 6.97 5.78 22.95
N TYR A 250 7.33 6.05 21.68
CA TYR A 250 6.37 6.47 20.66
C TYR A 250 5.32 5.39 20.38
N THR A 251 5.72 4.11 20.28
CA THR A 251 4.80 2.98 20.09
C THR A 251 3.85 2.84 21.26
N VAL A 252 4.37 2.97 22.50
CA VAL A 252 3.55 2.96 23.72
C VAL A 252 2.49 4.08 23.66
N GLY A 253 2.91 5.31 23.30
CA GLY A 253 2.00 6.43 23.13
C GLY A 253 0.96 6.20 22.04
N LEU A 254 1.38 5.67 20.88
CA LEU A 254 0.51 5.38 19.75
C LEU A 254 -0.56 4.34 20.10
N LEU A 255 -0.16 3.25 20.77
CA LEU A 255 -1.09 2.21 21.27
C LEU A 255 -2.01 2.75 22.37
N GLY A 256 -1.48 3.62 23.24
CA GLY A 256 -2.25 4.26 24.31
C GLY A 256 -3.33 5.24 23.81
N SER A 257 -3.19 5.74 22.58
CA SER A 257 -4.16 6.65 21.96
C SER A 257 -5.35 5.93 21.29
N ILE A 258 -5.32 4.59 21.19
CA ILE A 258 -6.44 3.81 20.66
C ILE A 258 -7.62 3.88 21.65
N PRO A 259 -8.82 4.29 21.21
CA PRO A 259 -10.01 4.25 22.05
C PRO A 259 -10.34 2.80 22.43
N ARG A 260 -10.35 2.49 23.72
CA ARG A 260 -10.83 1.20 24.22
C ARG A 260 -12.32 1.30 24.51
N LEU A 261 -13.10 0.36 24.00
CA LEU A 261 -14.56 0.30 24.21
C LEU A 261 -14.97 0.11 25.68
N ASP A 262 -14.05 -0.40 26.50
CA ASP A 262 -14.23 -0.72 27.94
C ASP A 262 -13.66 0.35 28.89
N ALA A 263 -13.07 1.42 28.37
CA ALA A 263 -12.45 2.45 29.21
C ALA A 263 -13.18 3.79 29.06
N THR A 264 -13.91 4.18 30.09
CA THR A 264 -14.44 5.56 30.28
C THR A 264 -13.26 6.49 30.61
N ARG A 265 -12.53 6.98 29.61
CA ARG A 265 -11.53 8.03 29.80
C ARG A 265 -12.08 9.36 29.31
N GLU A 266 -12.09 10.37 30.16
CA GLU A 266 -12.50 11.74 29.80
C GLU A 266 -11.55 12.42 28.79
N ARG A 267 -10.28 11.96 28.70
CA ARG A 267 -9.29 12.42 27.72
C ARG A 267 -8.40 11.28 27.28
N LEU A 268 -8.15 11.21 25.98
CA LEU A 268 -7.11 10.34 25.42
C LEU A 268 -5.72 10.96 25.72
N PRO A 269 -4.70 10.15 26.07
CA PRO A 269 -3.36 10.65 26.24
C PRO A 269 -2.84 11.17 24.88
N SER A 270 -2.28 12.38 24.87
CA SER A 270 -1.59 12.93 23.72
C SER A 270 -0.12 12.49 23.75
N ILE A 271 0.44 12.21 22.59
CA ILE A 271 1.88 11.97 22.45
C ILE A 271 2.58 13.32 22.53
N GLU A 272 3.40 13.53 23.55
CA GLU A 272 4.19 14.75 23.69
C GLU A 272 5.35 14.75 22.67
N GLY A 273 5.44 15.76 21.83
CA GLY A 273 6.52 15.95 20.87
C GLY A 273 6.23 17.11 19.92
N ARG A 274 7.29 17.76 19.43
CA ARG A 274 7.20 18.72 18.32
C ARG A 274 7.49 17.99 17.00
N ARG A 275 6.65 18.21 16.01
CA ARG A 275 6.89 17.79 14.61
C ARG A 275 8.05 18.56 13.99
#